data_ed0c152dcc08b5bfbea3f2c0f4132f5e
#
_entry.id   ed0c152dcc08b5bfbea3f2c0f4132f5e
#
_cell.length_a   1.000
_cell.length_b   1.000
_cell.length_c   1.000
_cell.angle_alpha   90.00
_cell.angle_beta   90.00
_cell.angle_gamma   90.00
#
_symmetry.space_group_name_H-M   'P 1'
#
loop_
_entity.id
_entity.type
_entity.pdbx_description
1 polymer ?
#
loop_
_entity_poly.entity_id
_entity_poly.type
_entity_poly.pdbx_seq_one_letter_code
_entity_poly.pdbx_strand_id
1 'polypeptide(L)'
;MSNSKLVSVTKLSPCHSGLRTHNIDRITPHCVVGQLSAESICNCFTSPSREASCNYGIGTDGRVALVVEEKNRSWCSSSNANDQRAVTIECASGLEEPYTMNSKVYKSLVKLCVDICKRNNKKKLLWFNSKSKSLSYKPKSDEMVLTVHRWFDNKSCPGNWLYSRLGKLAKTVTKKLQKNKKVKLQGNAGLYKYGFKDPIGNASAKLKNLKKGKTVQVIEDDGTGWVKVKALLTTAWIATSHLGNACNHSNYKTITVSKGTRVRRLNRAETKFETDTKLGASHKFRLICTITSGKYKGCKYAKLISSDKNNGRMYYIY
;
A
#
# COMPACT_ATOMS: atom_id res chain seq x y z
N MET A 1 -12.45 4.23 16.71
CA MET A 1 -11.03 3.85 16.55
C MET A 1 -10.59 3.11 17.79
N SER A 2 -9.86 2.01 17.66
CA SER A 2 -9.30 1.23 18.77
C SER A 2 -7.78 1.34 18.76
N ASN A 3 -7.16 1.28 19.94
CA ASN A 3 -5.71 1.23 20.07
C ASN A 3 -5.14 -0.11 19.56
N SER A 4 -3.85 -0.15 19.27
CA SER A 4 -3.16 -1.34 18.81
C SER A 4 -3.15 -2.45 19.88
N LYS A 5 -3.43 -3.69 19.48
CA LYS A 5 -3.27 -4.88 20.34
C LYS A 5 -1.79 -5.27 20.57
N LEU A 6 -0.86 -4.60 19.90
CA LEU A 6 0.59 -4.79 20.11
C LEU A 6 1.12 -4.05 21.33
N VAL A 7 0.29 -3.21 21.95
CA VAL A 7 0.63 -2.47 23.17
C VAL A 7 0.88 -3.45 24.33
N SER A 8 2.02 -3.29 24.96
CA SER A 8 2.42 -4.05 26.17
C SER A 8 2.60 -3.15 27.40
N VAL A 9 2.66 -1.84 27.19
CA VAL A 9 2.81 -0.84 28.24
C VAL A 9 1.85 0.30 27.96
N THR A 10 1.13 0.78 28.98
CA THR A 10 0.25 1.94 28.86
C THR A 10 0.51 2.89 30.01
N LYS A 11 0.90 4.11 29.67
CA LYS A 11 0.97 5.24 30.60
C LYS A 11 0.61 6.50 29.82
N LEU A 12 -0.61 6.99 30.06
CA LEU A 12 -1.18 8.07 29.25
C LEU A 12 -0.59 9.41 29.60
N SER A 13 -0.30 10.19 28.58
CA SER A 13 0.15 11.57 28.65
C SER A 13 -1.05 12.52 28.78
N PRO A 14 -0.96 13.58 29.59
CA PRO A 14 -1.95 14.67 29.59
C PRO A 14 -1.80 15.60 28.38
N CYS A 15 -0.66 15.55 27.68
CA CYS A 15 -0.33 16.43 26.56
C CYS A 15 -1.01 15.97 25.26
N HIS A 16 -2.30 16.23 25.11
CA HIS A 16 -3.06 15.95 23.89
C HIS A 16 -4.24 16.89 23.72
N SER A 17 -4.74 17.04 22.50
CA SER A 17 -5.85 17.97 22.21
C SER A 17 -7.23 17.31 22.18
N GLY A 18 -7.40 16.15 22.80
CA GLY A 18 -8.66 15.41 22.73
C GLY A 18 -8.87 14.77 21.35
N LEU A 19 -10.13 14.57 20.99
CA LEU A 19 -10.51 13.85 19.79
C LEU A 19 -9.99 14.51 18.51
N ARG A 20 -9.54 13.68 17.57
CA ARG A 20 -9.14 14.13 16.24
C ARG A 20 -10.31 14.74 15.48
N THR A 21 -10.04 15.79 14.74
CA THR A 21 -10.98 16.43 13.82
C THR A 21 -10.88 15.87 12.40
N HIS A 22 -9.99 14.91 12.16
CA HIS A 22 -9.71 14.33 10.86
C HIS A 22 -9.55 12.80 10.93
N ASN A 23 -9.90 12.11 9.85
CA ASN A 23 -9.60 10.68 9.73
C ASN A 23 -8.10 10.44 9.67
N ILE A 24 -7.65 9.31 10.23
CA ILE A 24 -6.25 8.90 10.19
C ILE A 24 -5.90 8.43 8.76
N ASP A 25 -5.00 9.18 8.12
CA ASP A 25 -4.47 8.89 6.81
C ASP A 25 -2.95 9.13 6.69
N ARG A 26 -2.29 9.36 7.83
CA ARG A 26 -0.84 9.53 7.94
C ARG A 26 -0.25 8.70 9.07
N ILE A 27 1.03 8.35 8.94
CA ILE A 27 1.88 7.85 10.03
C ILE A 27 3.15 8.69 10.03
N THR A 28 3.53 9.19 11.22
CA THR A 28 4.75 9.96 11.41
C THR A 28 5.66 9.24 12.40
N PRO A 29 6.65 8.47 11.93
CA PRO A 29 7.64 7.87 12.81
C PRO A 29 8.72 8.88 13.17
N HIS A 30 9.16 8.86 14.46
CA HIS A 30 10.17 9.70 15.06
C HIS A 30 11.33 8.87 15.62
N CYS A 31 12.41 9.53 16.00
CA CYS A 31 13.45 9.01 16.85
C CYS A 31 13.41 9.72 18.20
N VAL A 32 13.35 8.97 19.30
CA VAL A 32 13.28 9.55 20.65
C VAL A 32 14.65 10.07 21.15
N VAL A 33 15.70 9.86 20.37
CA VAL A 33 17.09 10.21 20.72
C VAL A 33 17.49 9.60 22.06
N GLY A 34 17.41 8.28 22.16
CA GLY A 34 17.75 7.52 23.38
C GLY A 34 17.51 6.03 23.24
N GLN A 35 18.33 5.23 23.91
CA GLN A 35 18.17 3.78 24.04
C GLN A 35 17.14 3.45 25.13
N LEU A 36 15.91 3.97 25.00
CA LEU A 36 14.88 3.92 26.01
C LEU A 36 14.07 2.63 25.97
N SER A 37 13.60 2.17 27.11
CA SER A 37 12.56 1.16 27.23
C SER A 37 11.19 1.72 26.84
N ALA A 38 10.19 0.87 26.64
CA ALA A 38 8.82 1.30 26.38
C ALA A 38 8.26 2.15 27.54
N GLU A 39 8.56 1.78 28.78
CA GLU A 39 8.19 2.51 29.99
C GLU A 39 8.87 3.88 30.06
N SER A 40 10.17 3.92 29.76
CA SER A 40 10.94 5.17 29.77
C SER A 40 10.42 6.16 28.71
N ILE A 41 10.02 5.69 27.52
CA ILE A 41 9.39 6.53 26.51
C ILE A 41 8.07 7.11 27.03
N CYS A 42 7.22 6.33 27.71
CA CYS A 42 6.01 6.86 28.34
C CYS A 42 6.37 7.96 29.34
N ASN A 43 7.36 7.72 30.20
CA ASN A 43 7.77 8.65 31.25
C ASN A 43 8.23 10.01 30.70
N CYS A 44 8.78 10.06 29.49
CA CYS A 44 9.14 11.32 28.82
C CYS A 44 7.96 12.28 28.61
N PHE A 45 6.72 11.77 28.65
CA PHE A 45 5.52 12.49 28.26
C PHE A 45 4.45 12.57 29.36
N THR A 46 4.78 12.24 30.60
CA THR A 46 3.81 12.23 31.70
C THR A 46 3.62 13.60 32.39
N SER A 47 4.60 14.51 32.29
CA SER A 47 4.46 15.86 32.81
C SER A 47 3.69 16.76 31.86
N PRO A 48 2.68 17.52 32.32
CA PRO A 48 2.03 18.57 31.52
C PRO A 48 2.99 19.61 30.97
N SER A 49 4.05 19.92 31.70
CA SER A 49 5.08 20.91 31.31
C SER A 49 5.96 20.42 30.14
N ARG A 50 5.85 19.14 29.75
CA ARG A 50 6.57 18.63 28.60
C ARG A 50 6.05 19.21 27.26
N GLU A 51 4.77 19.59 27.21
CA GLU A 51 4.09 20.18 26.04
C GLU A 51 4.34 19.39 24.73
N ALA A 52 4.60 18.10 24.86
CA ALA A 52 4.84 17.17 23.76
C ALA A 52 4.33 15.78 24.12
N SER A 53 3.98 15.01 23.12
CA SER A 53 3.57 13.59 23.27
C SER A 53 3.62 12.85 21.93
N CYS A 54 3.42 11.54 21.97
CA CYS A 54 3.21 10.69 20.79
C CYS A 54 2.02 9.76 21.03
N ASN A 55 1.50 9.12 19.99
CA ASN A 55 0.50 8.08 20.20
C ASN A 55 1.15 6.80 20.73
N TYR A 56 2.25 6.38 20.13
CA TYR A 56 2.95 5.16 20.50
C TYR A 56 4.44 5.38 20.70
N GLY A 57 5.03 4.59 21.62
CA GLY A 57 6.47 4.45 21.78
C GLY A 57 6.92 3.02 21.43
N ILE A 58 8.14 2.85 20.89
CA ILE A 58 8.75 1.55 20.68
C ILE A 58 10.10 1.52 21.40
N GLY A 59 10.18 0.71 22.46
CA GLY A 59 11.40 0.56 23.26
C GLY A 59 12.47 -0.27 22.55
N THR A 60 13.69 -0.24 23.09
CA THR A 60 14.88 -0.95 22.56
C THR A 60 14.67 -2.46 22.40
N ASP A 61 13.83 -3.05 23.23
CA ASP A 61 13.45 -4.48 23.18
C ASP A 61 12.35 -4.76 22.14
N GLY A 62 11.78 -3.72 21.54
CA GLY A 62 10.71 -3.78 20.56
C GLY A 62 9.30 -3.83 21.16
N ARG A 63 9.14 -3.70 22.49
CA ARG A 63 7.81 -3.55 23.12
C ARG A 63 7.20 -2.21 22.72
N VAL A 64 5.87 -2.21 22.61
CA VAL A 64 5.08 -1.05 22.19
C VAL A 64 4.39 -0.43 23.40
N ALA A 65 4.58 0.87 23.59
CA ALA A 65 3.91 1.68 24.59
C ALA A 65 2.75 2.47 23.97
N LEU A 66 1.67 2.65 24.72
CA LEU A 66 0.60 3.61 24.45
C LEU A 66 0.77 4.84 25.33
N VAL A 67 0.98 5.98 24.69
CA VAL A 67 1.21 7.27 25.35
C VAL A 67 0.00 8.20 25.19
N VAL A 68 -0.58 8.30 24.00
CA VAL A 68 -1.86 8.96 23.73
C VAL A 68 -2.73 8.04 22.93
N GLU A 69 -3.99 7.88 23.33
CA GLU A 69 -4.94 7.05 22.60
C GLU A 69 -5.04 7.47 21.14
N GLU A 70 -5.12 6.50 20.22
CA GLU A 70 -5.10 6.78 18.78
C GLU A 70 -6.27 7.65 18.29
N LYS A 71 -7.39 7.64 19.02
CA LYS A 71 -8.53 8.53 18.76
C LYS A 71 -8.23 10.00 19.02
N ASN A 72 -7.20 10.29 19.84
CA ASN A 72 -6.81 11.63 20.26
C ASN A 72 -5.60 12.13 19.46
N ARG A 73 -5.54 13.46 19.26
CA ARG A 73 -4.40 14.13 18.65
C ARG A 73 -3.26 14.27 19.64
N SER A 74 -2.13 13.64 19.39
CA SER A 74 -0.86 13.87 20.11
C SER A 74 -0.19 15.18 19.68
N TRP A 75 0.78 15.66 20.45
CA TRP A 75 1.61 16.84 20.16
C TRP A 75 3.03 16.41 19.80
N CYS A 76 3.27 15.98 18.56
CA CYS A 76 4.49 15.27 18.20
C CYS A 76 5.30 15.89 17.06
N SER A 77 4.65 16.39 16.03
CA SER A 77 5.33 16.78 14.80
C SER A 77 5.51 18.28 14.61
N SER A 78 5.25 19.09 15.62
CA SER A 78 5.22 20.57 15.53
C SER A 78 4.21 21.08 14.47
N SER A 79 3.24 20.25 14.08
CA SER A 79 2.21 20.59 13.10
C SER A 79 0.85 20.06 13.52
N ASN A 80 -0.03 20.96 13.94
CA ASN A 80 -1.41 20.61 14.26
C ASN A 80 -2.09 19.88 13.10
N ALA A 81 -2.00 20.40 11.88
CA ALA A 81 -2.62 19.82 10.69
C ALA A 81 -2.10 18.41 10.38
N ASN A 82 -0.81 18.12 10.65
CA ASN A 82 -0.28 16.78 10.49
C ASN A 82 -0.76 15.86 11.62
N ASP A 83 -0.67 16.30 12.87
CA ASP A 83 -0.98 15.46 14.04
C ASP A 83 -2.47 15.14 14.15
N GLN A 84 -3.37 15.95 13.61
CA GLN A 84 -4.79 15.61 13.46
C GLN A 84 -5.01 14.39 12.55
N ARG A 85 -4.12 14.16 11.59
CA ARG A 85 -4.20 13.10 10.57
C ARG A 85 -3.26 11.93 10.84
N ALA A 86 -2.20 12.15 11.61
CA ALA A 86 -1.11 11.19 11.77
C ALA A 86 -1.20 10.40 13.08
N VAL A 87 -0.98 9.09 13.00
CA VAL A 87 -0.52 8.33 14.16
C VAL A 87 0.99 8.54 14.28
N THR A 88 1.42 9.08 15.42
CA THR A 88 2.81 9.41 15.70
C THR A 88 3.48 8.32 16.53
N ILE A 89 4.72 7.99 16.21
CA ILE A 89 5.42 6.84 16.81
C ILE A 89 6.85 7.25 17.18
N GLU A 90 7.16 7.35 18.45
CA GLU A 90 8.52 7.53 18.95
C GLU A 90 9.26 6.19 18.99
N CYS A 91 10.44 6.12 18.42
CA CYS A 91 11.25 4.92 18.33
C CYS A 91 12.56 5.09 19.07
N ALA A 92 12.92 4.15 19.94
CA ALA A 92 14.23 4.10 20.56
C ALA A 92 15.34 4.10 19.51
N SER A 93 16.37 4.93 19.71
CA SER A 93 17.42 5.18 18.74
C SER A 93 18.75 5.50 19.40
N GLY A 94 19.83 5.61 18.62
CA GLY A 94 21.09 6.20 19.08
C GLY A 94 20.93 7.64 19.55
N LEU A 95 21.92 8.13 20.26
CA LEU A 95 21.96 9.49 20.81
C LEU A 95 22.40 10.53 19.79
N GLU A 96 23.13 10.10 18.77
CA GLU A 96 23.71 10.95 17.73
C GLU A 96 23.25 10.56 16.34
N GLU A 97 23.32 11.50 15.38
CA GLU A 97 23.07 11.19 13.98
C GLU A 97 24.01 10.03 13.51
N PRO A 98 23.48 9.08 12.80
CA PRO A 98 22.19 9.08 12.09
C PRO A 98 20.99 8.57 12.92
N TYR A 99 21.06 8.52 14.24
CA TYR A 99 20.05 8.01 15.19
C TYR A 99 19.63 6.58 14.87
N THR A 100 20.63 5.69 14.85
CA THR A 100 20.45 4.30 14.45
C THR A 100 19.47 3.56 15.36
N MET A 101 18.54 2.84 14.75
CA MET A 101 17.61 1.95 15.46
C MET A 101 18.07 0.50 15.33
N ASN A 102 17.95 -0.26 16.41
CA ASN A 102 18.24 -1.68 16.34
C ASN A 102 17.15 -2.48 15.59
N SER A 103 17.44 -3.73 15.28
CA SER A 103 16.56 -4.58 14.47
C SER A 103 15.22 -4.90 15.15
N LYS A 104 15.14 -4.92 16.50
CA LYS A 104 13.90 -5.18 17.25
C LYS A 104 12.97 -3.98 17.11
N VAL A 105 13.49 -2.76 17.30
CA VAL A 105 12.75 -1.51 17.12
C VAL A 105 12.18 -1.41 15.71
N TYR A 106 13.03 -1.57 14.68
CA TYR A 106 12.58 -1.47 13.30
C TYR A 106 11.55 -2.55 12.89
N LYS A 107 11.73 -3.79 13.38
CA LYS A 107 10.75 -4.87 13.17
C LYS A 107 9.40 -4.54 13.83
N SER A 108 9.40 -3.95 15.02
CA SER A 108 8.19 -3.52 15.72
C SER A 108 7.54 -2.33 15.04
N LEU A 109 8.30 -1.37 14.54
CA LEU A 109 7.78 -0.27 13.72
C LEU A 109 7.05 -0.79 12.48
N VAL A 110 7.62 -1.75 11.76
CA VAL A 110 6.94 -2.41 10.62
C VAL A 110 5.64 -3.07 11.05
N LYS A 111 5.64 -3.81 12.18
CA LYS A 111 4.42 -4.49 12.68
C LYS A 111 3.34 -3.49 13.08
N LEU A 112 3.71 -2.44 13.79
CA LEU A 112 2.80 -1.38 14.24
C LEU A 112 2.21 -0.61 13.06
N CYS A 113 3.00 -0.23 12.06
CA CYS A 113 2.50 0.40 10.84
C CYS A 113 1.50 -0.50 10.09
N VAL A 114 1.74 -1.83 10.03
CA VAL A 114 0.78 -2.77 9.43
C VAL A 114 -0.52 -2.82 10.22
N ASP A 115 -0.44 -2.84 11.55
CA ASP A 115 -1.60 -2.87 12.43
C ASP A 115 -2.43 -1.58 12.32
N ILE A 116 -1.78 -0.41 12.39
CA ILE A 116 -2.42 0.88 12.18
C ILE A 116 -3.13 0.93 10.81
N CYS A 117 -2.45 0.55 9.74
CA CYS A 117 -3.04 0.51 8.41
C CYS A 117 -4.28 -0.38 8.36
N LYS A 118 -4.23 -1.59 8.92
CA LYS A 118 -5.36 -2.54 8.95
C LYS A 118 -6.56 -1.98 9.70
N ARG A 119 -6.34 -1.41 10.89
CA ARG A 119 -7.42 -0.85 11.73
C ARG A 119 -8.09 0.36 11.10
N ASN A 120 -7.37 1.09 10.26
CA ASN A 120 -7.87 2.25 9.51
C ASN A 120 -8.25 1.89 8.06
N ASN A 121 -8.47 0.60 7.73
CA ASN A 121 -8.87 0.10 6.41
C ASN A 121 -7.91 0.49 5.27
N LYS A 122 -6.62 0.67 5.58
CA LYS A 122 -5.61 1.05 4.59
C LYS A 122 -4.92 -0.19 4.03
N LYS A 123 -4.75 -0.23 2.71
CA LYS A 123 -4.10 -1.32 1.96
C LYS A 123 -2.72 -0.96 1.45
N LYS A 124 -2.37 0.33 1.50
CA LYS A 124 -1.09 0.84 1.03
C LYS A 124 -0.54 1.88 2.00
N LEU A 125 0.76 1.80 2.27
CA LEU A 125 1.54 2.85 2.92
C LEU A 125 2.46 3.47 1.87
N LEU A 126 2.37 4.78 1.68
CA LEU A 126 3.06 5.53 0.64
C LEU A 126 4.20 6.37 1.22
N TRP A 127 5.29 6.46 0.48
CA TRP A 127 6.40 7.37 0.74
C TRP A 127 6.83 8.04 -0.56
N PHE A 128 6.74 9.37 -0.63
CA PHE A 128 7.09 10.13 -1.84
C PHE A 128 8.50 10.71 -1.82
N ASN A 129 9.20 10.65 -0.69
CA ASN A 129 10.51 11.28 -0.48
C ASN A 129 10.54 12.78 -0.85
N SER A 130 9.43 13.46 -0.68
CA SER A 130 9.23 14.88 -1.00
C SER A 130 8.21 15.47 -0.05
N LYS A 131 8.58 16.58 0.64
CA LYS A 131 7.70 17.33 1.54
C LYS A 131 6.47 17.83 0.77
N SER A 132 6.68 18.59 -0.30
CA SER A 132 5.59 19.19 -1.08
C SER A 132 4.62 18.13 -1.59
N LYS A 133 5.14 17.07 -2.23
CA LYS A 133 4.31 15.98 -2.77
C LYS A 133 3.55 15.23 -1.68
N SER A 134 4.19 14.94 -0.53
CA SER A 134 3.53 14.22 0.57
C SER A 134 2.42 15.04 1.23
N LEU A 135 2.61 16.35 1.36
CA LEU A 135 1.65 17.22 2.03
C LEU A 135 0.49 17.64 1.12
N SER A 136 0.73 17.81 -0.19
CA SER A 136 -0.31 18.12 -1.17
C SER A 136 -1.12 16.90 -1.62
N TYR A 137 -0.58 15.69 -1.43
CA TYR A 137 -1.26 14.46 -1.84
C TYR A 137 -2.54 14.23 -1.02
N LYS A 138 -3.63 13.96 -1.72
CA LYS A 138 -4.91 13.54 -1.12
C LYS A 138 -4.98 12.01 -1.16
N PRO A 139 -4.72 11.31 -0.03
CA PRO A 139 -4.74 9.86 0.00
C PRO A 139 -6.12 9.31 -0.36
N LYS A 140 -6.16 8.24 -1.14
CA LYS A 140 -7.39 7.48 -1.37
C LYS A 140 -7.86 6.82 -0.07
N SER A 141 -9.10 6.37 -0.04
CA SER A 141 -9.68 5.74 1.15
C SER A 141 -8.84 4.57 1.69
N ASP A 142 -8.14 3.84 0.81
CA ASP A 142 -7.30 2.68 1.14
C ASP A 142 -5.79 2.99 1.21
N GLU A 143 -5.41 4.27 1.19
CA GLU A 143 -4.01 4.71 1.24
C GLU A 143 -3.70 5.47 2.53
N MET A 144 -2.46 5.35 2.99
CA MET A 144 -1.87 6.08 4.10
C MET A 144 -0.51 6.62 3.70
N VAL A 145 -0.14 7.80 4.15
CA VAL A 145 1.10 8.48 3.77
C VAL A 145 2.04 8.60 4.96
N LEU A 146 3.31 8.30 4.74
CA LEU A 146 4.37 8.63 5.70
C LEU A 146 4.72 10.11 5.62
N THR A 147 4.81 10.74 6.77
CA THR A 147 5.36 12.08 6.97
C THR A 147 6.46 12.05 8.02
N VAL A 148 7.23 13.11 8.16
CA VAL A 148 8.36 13.18 9.10
C VAL A 148 8.46 14.54 9.77
N HIS A 149 8.94 14.59 11.00
CA HIS A 149 9.04 15.81 11.83
C HIS A 149 9.85 16.90 11.16
N ARG A 150 11.01 16.58 10.57
CA ARG A 150 11.89 17.54 9.88
C ARG A 150 11.23 18.33 8.72
N TRP A 151 10.03 17.95 8.33
CA TRP A 151 9.27 18.71 7.32
C TRP A 151 8.47 19.86 7.93
N PHE A 152 8.25 19.85 9.22
CA PHE A 152 7.37 20.82 9.90
C PHE A 152 8.13 21.77 10.79
N ASP A 153 9.35 21.40 11.23
CA ASP A 153 10.19 22.20 12.09
C ASP A 153 11.68 21.93 11.80
N ASN A 154 12.56 22.81 12.24
CA ASN A 154 14.01 22.65 12.12
C ASN A 154 14.52 21.55 13.09
N LYS A 155 14.27 20.31 12.74
CA LYS A 155 14.61 19.11 13.49
C LYS A 155 15.32 18.09 12.61
N SER A 156 16.27 17.33 13.16
CA SER A 156 16.89 16.19 12.48
C SER A 156 16.01 14.94 12.46
N CYS A 157 15.00 14.85 13.37
CA CYS A 157 14.07 13.73 13.45
C CYS A 157 13.39 13.42 12.10
N PRO A 158 13.30 12.15 11.68
CA PRO A 158 13.54 10.90 12.41
C PRO A 158 14.97 10.37 12.34
N GLY A 159 15.97 11.18 12.02
CA GLY A 159 17.35 10.82 11.77
C GLY A 159 17.58 10.23 10.36
N ASN A 160 18.80 10.35 9.89
CA ASN A 160 19.14 9.91 8.52
C ASN A 160 19.05 8.38 8.39
N TRP A 161 19.26 7.64 9.47
CA TRP A 161 19.10 6.18 9.44
C TRP A 161 17.70 5.74 9.10
N LEU A 162 16.66 6.30 9.76
CA LEU A 162 15.27 5.95 9.46
C LEU A 162 14.80 6.63 8.17
N TYR A 163 15.17 7.88 7.93
CA TYR A 163 14.77 8.63 6.75
C TYR A 163 15.11 7.89 5.45
N SER A 164 16.34 7.39 5.33
CA SER A 164 16.78 6.60 4.17
C SER A 164 16.03 5.27 3.99
N ARG A 165 15.38 4.78 5.05
CA ARG A 165 14.65 3.50 5.08
C ARG A 165 13.13 3.63 4.95
N LEU A 166 12.58 4.86 4.93
CA LEU A 166 11.12 5.07 4.86
C LEU A 166 10.52 4.48 3.57
N GLY A 167 11.20 4.55 2.44
CA GLY A 167 10.76 3.90 1.21
C GLY A 167 10.72 2.36 1.33
N LYS A 168 11.70 1.76 2.02
CA LYS A 168 11.71 0.32 2.32
C LYS A 168 10.61 -0.04 3.34
N LEU A 169 10.39 0.79 4.34
CA LEU A 169 9.30 0.65 5.32
C LEU A 169 7.95 0.62 4.61
N ALA A 170 7.65 1.63 3.80
CA ALA A 170 6.40 1.74 3.04
C ALA A 170 6.15 0.52 2.15
N LYS A 171 7.14 0.10 1.37
CA LYS A 171 7.06 -1.11 0.52
C LYS A 171 6.84 -2.37 1.34
N THR A 172 7.54 -2.52 2.47
CA THR A 172 7.43 -3.71 3.34
C THR A 172 6.06 -3.79 4.00
N VAL A 173 5.53 -2.67 4.51
CA VAL A 173 4.19 -2.59 5.12
C VAL A 173 3.13 -2.91 4.06
N THR A 174 3.16 -2.26 2.91
CA THR A 174 2.23 -2.51 1.80
C THR A 174 2.24 -3.99 1.38
N LYS A 175 3.42 -4.58 1.22
CA LYS A 175 3.54 -6.02 0.92
C LYS A 175 2.92 -6.91 2.00
N LYS A 176 3.05 -6.54 3.28
CA LYS A 176 2.45 -7.29 4.40
C LYS A 176 0.93 -7.11 4.46
N LEU A 177 0.40 -5.94 4.13
CA LEU A 177 -1.03 -5.67 4.02
C LEU A 177 -1.68 -6.51 2.91
N GLN A 178 -0.96 -6.71 1.81
CA GLN A 178 -1.39 -7.52 0.67
C GLN A 178 -1.17 -9.03 0.88
N LYS A 179 -0.25 -9.42 1.77
CA LYS A 179 0.37 -10.76 1.84
C LYS A 179 -0.52 -11.89 2.37
N ASN A 180 -1.74 -11.67 2.86
CA ASN A 180 -2.50 -12.72 3.55
C ASN A 180 -3.90 -12.99 3.01
N LYS A 181 -4.21 -12.56 1.81
CA LYS A 181 -5.50 -12.88 1.21
C LYS A 181 -5.45 -14.27 0.57
N LYS A 182 -5.89 -15.27 1.31
CA LYS A 182 -6.21 -16.58 0.73
C LYS A 182 -7.57 -16.50 0.05
N VAL A 183 -7.64 -16.88 -1.20
CA VAL A 183 -8.84 -16.79 -2.02
C VAL A 183 -9.11 -18.13 -2.68
N LYS A 184 -10.35 -18.61 -2.64
CA LYS A 184 -10.81 -19.76 -3.41
C LYS A 184 -11.14 -19.32 -4.84
N LEU A 185 -10.65 -20.07 -5.82
CA LEU A 185 -10.96 -19.82 -7.22
C LEU A 185 -12.45 -20.04 -7.52
N GLN A 186 -13.05 -19.07 -8.19
CA GLN A 186 -14.46 -19.13 -8.61
C GLN A 186 -14.66 -19.88 -9.93
N GLY A 187 -13.58 -20.12 -10.67
CA GLY A 187 -13.55 -20.87 -11.92
C GLY A 187 -12.22 -21.58 -12.12
N ASN A 188 -12.12 -22.41 -13.16
CA ASN A 188 -10.84 -22.96 -13.58
C ASN A 188 -9.95 -21.82 -14.09
N ALA A 189 -8.68 -21.81 -13.69
CA ALA A 189 -7.78 -20.69 -13.96
C ALA A 189 -6.42 -21.18 -14.43
N GLY A 190 -5.84 -20.50 -15.42
CA GLY A 190 -4.44 -20.67 -15.80
C GLY A 190 -3.51 -19.94 -14.87
N LEU A 191 -2.39 -20.56 -14.53
CA LEU A 191 -1.24 -19.92 -13.92
C LEU A 191 -0.24 -19.54 -15.02
N TYR A 192 0.26 -18.33 -15.00
CA TYR A 192 1.17 -17.78 -15.98
C TYR A 192 2.49 -17.30 -15.34
N LYS A 193 3.60 -17.52 -16.05
CA LYS A 193 4.93 -17.13 -15.59
C LYS A 193 5.07 -15.62 -15.44
N TYR A 194 4.42 -14.86 -16.32
CA TYR A 194 4.46 -13.41 -16.38
C TYR A 194 3.08 -12.82 -16.16
N GLY A 195 3.03 -11.73 -15.39
CA GLY A 195 1.85 -10.90 -15.27
C GLY A 195 1.77 -9.94 -16.45
N PHE A 196 0.77 -9.09 -16.39
CA PHE A 196 0.41 -8.16 -17.42
C PHE A 196 1.48 -7.12 -17.79
N LYS A 197 2.54 -6.97 -16.99
CA LYS A 197 3.64 -6.00 -17.25
C LYS A 197 4.52 -6.39 -18.46
N ASP A 198 4.37 -7.60 -18.98
CA ASP A 198 5.06 -8.02 -20.19
C ASP A 198 4.04 -8.47 -21.25
N PRO A 199 3.39 -7.52 -21.93
CA PRO A 199 2.32 -7.81 -22.88
C PRO A 199 2.80 -8.45 -24.18
N ILE A 200 4.11 -8.51 -24.44
CA ILE A 200 4.62 -8.65 -25.81
C ILE A 200 5.05 -10.05 -26.17
N GLY A 201 5.29 -10.92 -25.23
CA GLY A 201 5.89 -12.18 -25.61
C GLY A 201 5.40 -13.40 -24.87
N ASN A 202 4.78 -13.24 -23.74
CA ASN A 202 4.69 -14.30 -22.75
C ASN A 202 3.29 -14.62 -22.22
N ALA A 203 2.23 -14.09 -22.82
CA ALA A 203 0.86 -14.57 -22.56
C ALA A 203 0.70 -16.10 -22.82
N SER A 204 1.61 -16.67 -23.58
CA SER A 204 1.70 -18.10 -23.89
C SER A 204 2.47 -18.92 -22.86
N ALA A 205 3.14 -18.33 -21.88
CA ALA A 205 3.87 -19.06 -20.85
C ALA A 205 2.94 -19.53 -19.72
N LYS A 206 1.90 -20.27 -20.08
CA LYS A 206 1.01 -20.95 -19.15
C LYS A 206 1.77 -22.07 -18.46
N LEU A 207 1.88 -21.98 -17.15
CA LEU A 207 2.60 -22.96 -16.34
C LEU A 207 1.72 -24.16 -15.98
N LYS A 208 0.46 -23.90 -15.60
CA LYS A 208 -0.44 -24.93 -15.05
C LYS A 208 -1.89 -24.43 -15.04
N ASN A 209 -2.83 -25.36 -15.07
CA ASN A 209 -4.23 -25.08 -14.76
C ASN A 209 -4.53 -25.39 -13.29
N LEU A 210 -5.34 -24.55 -12.67
CA LEU A 210 -5.94 -24.79 -11.37
C LEU A 210 -7.44 -24.98 -11.52
N LYS A 211 -7.98 -25.97 -10.82
CA LYS A 211 -9.43 -26.23 -10.78
C LYS A 211 -10.15 -25.23 -9.89
N LYS A 212 -11.41 -24.95 -10.20
CA LYS A 212 -12.36 -24.21 -9.33
C LYS A 212 -12.27 -24.73 -7.88
N GLY A 213 -12.40 -23.84 -6.90
CA GLY A 213 -12.37 -24.20 -5.47
C GLY A 213 -10.97 -24.31 -4.86
N LYS A 214 -9.89 -24.38 -5.67
CA LYS A 214 -8.52 -24.34 -5.12
C LYS A 214 -8.24 -23.00 -4.46
N THR A 215 -7.55 -23.05 -3.32
CA THR A 215 -7.14 -21.85 -2.59
C THR A 215 -5.78 -21.38 -3.06
N VAL A 216 -5.68 -20.11 -3.42
CA VAL A 216 -4.43 -19.42 -3.74
C VAL A 216 -4.19 -18.29 -2.75
N GLN A 217 -2.93 -17.98 -2.48
CA GLN A 217 -2.55 -16.84 -1.67
C GLN A 217 -2.19 -15.67 -2.58
N VAL A 218 -2.92 -14.57 -2.50
CA VAL A 218 -2.59 -13.35 -3.24
C VAL A 218 -1.32 -12.73 -2.65
N ILE A 219 -0.30 -12.53 -3.50
CA ILE A 219 0.99 -11.95 -3.14
C ILE A 219 1.05 -10.47 -3.53
N GLU A 220 0.55 -10.15 -4.72
CA GLU A 220 0.64 -8.83 -5.33
C GLU A 220 -0.58 -8.62 -6.22
N ASP A 221 -1.26 -7.49 -6.04
CA ASP A 221 -2.30 -7.00 -6.93
C ASP A 221 -1.82 -5.64 -7.46
N ASP A 222 -1.46 -5.59 -8.73
CA ASP A 222 -0.94 -4.38 -9.35
C ASP A 222 -2.04 -3.54 -10.02
N GLY A 223 -3.29 -3.97 -9.89
CA GLY A 223 -4.44 -3.28 -10.43
C GLY A 223 -4.62 -3.46 -11.94
N THR A 224 -3.89 -4.35 -12.59
CA THR A 224 -3.94 -4.55 -14.06
C THR A 224 -4.98 -5.57 -14.52
N GLY A 225 -5.71 -6.19 -13.59
CA GLY A 225 -6.58 -7.33 -13.87
C GLY A 225 -5.87 -8.67 -13.71
N TRP A 226 -4.61 -8.64 -13.29
CA TRP A 226 -3.82 -9.80 -12.93
C TRP A 226 -3.29 -9.68 -11.53
N VAL A 227 -3.19 -10.78 -10.83
CA VAL A 227 -2.58 -10.85 -9.51
C VAL A 227 -1.52 -11.93 -9.48
N LYS A 228 -0.46 -11.63 -8.77
CA LYS A 228 0.56 -12.62 -8.45
C LYS A 228 0.10 -13.44 -7.27
N VAL A 229 0.02 -14.75 -7.45
CA VAL A 229 -0.44 -15.67 -6.41
C VAL A 229 0.63 -16.71 -6.10
N LYS A 230 0.63 -17.19 -4.88
CA LYS A 230 1.31 -18.44 -4.49
C LYS A 230 0.27 -19.55 -4.49
N ALA A 231 0.46 -20.53 -5.37
CA ALA A 231 -0.36 -21.72 -5.48
C ALA A 231 0.55 -22.94 -5.26
N LEU A 232 0.34 -23.66 -4.17
CA LEU A 232 1.26 -24.73 -3.73
C LEU A 232 2.71 -24.19 -3.60
N LEU A 233 3.65 -24.75 -4.35
CA LEU A 233 5.06 -24.33 -4.37
C LEU A 233 5.38 -23.30 -5.45
N THR A 234 4.43 -22.96 -6.32
CA THR A 234 4.64 -22.08 -7.48
C THR A 234 4.12 -20.68 -7.20
N THR A 235 4.92 -19.68 -7.56
CA THR A 235 4.50 -18.27 -7.64
C THR A 235 4.26 -17.93 -9.10
N ALA A 236 3.03 -17.51 -9.42
CA ALA A 236 2.61 -17.26 -10.79
C ALA A 236 1.53 -16.18 -10.82
N TRP A 237 1.17 -15.75 -12.02
CA TRP A 237 0.11 -14.78 -12.25
C TRP A 237 -1.19 -15.45 -12.65
N ILE A 238 -2.31 -14.89 -12.20
CA ILE A 238 -3.66 -15.35 -12.49
C ILE A 238 -4.54 -14.14 -12.80
N ALA A 239 -5.48 -14.30 -13.73
CA ALA A 239 -6.46 -13.25 -14.00
C ALA A 239 -7.39 -13.07 -12.80
N THR A 240 -7.64 -11.84 -12.42
CA THR A 240 -8.47 -11.48 -11.25
C THR A 240 -9.92 -11.95 -11.38
N SER A 241 -10.42 -12.12 -12.61
CA SER A 241 -11.75 -12.67 -12.88
C SER A 241 -12.01 -14.05 -12.25
N HIS A 242 -10.96 -14.81 -11.99
CA HIS A 242 -11.07 -16.12 -11.34
C HIS A 242 -11.07 -16.04 -9.79
N LEU A 243 -10.89 -14.85 -9.21
CA LEU A 243 -10.80 -14.63 -7.77
C LEU A 243 -12.08 -14.03 -7.17
N GLY A 244 -13.10 -13.79 -7.99
CA GLY A 244 -14.37 -13.17 -7.57
C GLY A 244 -14.16 -11.77 -6.97
N ASN A 245 -15.06 -11.36 -6.07
CA ASN A 245 -15.00 -10.04 -5.41
C ASN A 245 -13.82 -9.86 -4.45
N ALA A 246 -12.94 -10.85 -4.37
CA ALA A 246 -11.78 -10.81 -3.50
C ALA A 246 -10.67 -9.86 -3.99
N CYS A 247 -10.67 -9.51 -5.26
CA CYS A 247 -9.80 -8.51 -5.86
C CYS A 247 -10.66 -7.32 -6.32
N ASN A 248 -10.45 -6.18 -5.70
CA ASN A 248 -11.28 -5.01 -5.93
C ASN A 248 -10.89 -4.33 -7.24
N HIS A 249 -11.73 -4.45 -8.27
CA HIS A 249 -11.51 -3.89 -9.61
C HIS A 249 -12.07 -2.47 -9.77
N SER A 250 -12.51 -1.83 -8.70
CA SER A 250 -13.21 -0.54 -8.75
C SER A 250 -12.38 0.67 -9.21
N ASN A 251 -11.09 0.51 -9.43
CA ASN A 251 -10.17 1.62 -9.70
C ASN A 251 -9.74 1.76 -11.18
N TYR A 252 -10.30 1.01 -12.10
CA TYR A 252 -9.95 1.15 -13.50
C TYR A 252 -10.69 2.31 -14.15
N LYS A 253 -9.93 3.18 -14.83
CA LYS A 253 -10.52 4.24 -15.66
C LYS A 253 -11.27 3.60 -16.84
N THR A 254 -12.55 3.95 -16.98
CA THR A 254 -13.28 3.64 -18.21
C THR A 254 -12.94 4.69 -19.27
N ILE A 255 -12.58 4.23 -20.45
CA ILE A 255 -12.35 5.07 -21.62
C ILE A 255 -13.35 4.71 -22.72
N THR A 256 -13.77 5.70 -23.50
CA THR A 256 -14.52 5.48 -24.75
C THR A 256 -13.53 5.53 -25.89
N VAL A 257 -13.60 4.54 -26.78
CA VAL A 257 -12.76 4.46 -27.98
C VAL A 257 -13.67 4.53 -29.19
N SER A 258 -13.39 5.45 -30.08
CA SER A 258 -14.25 5.78 -31.20
C SER A 258 -14.24 4.69 -32.29
N LYS A 259 -15.33 4.62 -33.06
CA LYS A 259 -15.39 3.87 -34.32
C LYS A 259 -14.18 4.22 -35.21
N GLY A 260 -13.65 3.25 -35.90
CA GLY A 260 -12.51 3.43 -36.80
C GLY A 260 -11.14 3.37 -36.15
N THR A 261 -11.05 3.42 -34.80
CA THR A 261 -9.76 3.30 -34.10
C THR A 261 -9.13 1.94 -34.37
N ARG A 262 -7.83 1.97 -34.72
CA ARG A 262 -7.04 0.74 -34.93
C ARG A 262 -6.84 0.01 -33.62
N VAL A 263 -7.13 -1.27 -33.63
CA VAL A 263 -7.02 -2.15 -32.45
C VAL A 263 -6.48 -3.51 -32.85
N ARG A 264 -5.88 -4.18 -31.89
CA ARG A 264 -5.51 -5.59 -31.99
C ARG A 264 -6.10 -6.33 -30.81
N ARG A 265 -6.90 -7.32 -31.04
CA ARG A 265 -7.57 -8.08 -29.97
C ARG A 265 -6.84 -9.37 -29.65
N LEU A 266 -6.93 -9.80 -28.42
CA LEU A 266 -6.50 -11.11 -27.98
C LEU A 266 -7.55 -12.16 -28.38
N ASN A 267 -7.13 -13.31 -28.85
CA ASN A 267 -8.04 -14.41 -29.18
C ASN A 267 -8.80 -14.90 -27.94
N ARG A 268 -9.88 -15.67 -28.13
CA ARG A 268 -10.70 -16.18 -27.00
C ARG A 268 -9.95 -17.07 -26.04
N ALA A 269 -8.93 -17.79 -26.51
CA ALA A 269 -8.09 -18.65 -25.68
C ALA A 269 -7.02 -17.86 -24.89
N GLU A 270 -6.93 -16.53 -25.10
CA GLU A 270 -5.93 -15.63 -24.50
C GLU A 270 -4.48 -16.08 -24.78
N THR A 271 -4.24 -16.76 -25.90
CA THR A 271 -2.94 -17.35 -26.24
C THR A 271 -2.16 -16.55 -27.28
N LYS A 272 -2.83 -15.77 -28.12
CA LYS A 272 -2.20 -14.94 -29.16
C LYS A 272 -3.08 -13.76 -29.54
N PHE A 273 -2.44 -12.68 -30.00
CA PHE A 273 -3.14 -11.56 -30.61
C PHE A 273 -3.55 -11.88 -32.05
N GLU A 274 -4.79 -11.53 -32.38
CA GLU A 274 -5.28 -11.56 -33.75
C GLU A 274 -4.64 -10.43 -34.58
N THR A 275 -4.88 -10.40 -35.86
CA THR A 275 -4.43 -9.30 -36.73
C THR A 275 -5.05 -7.98 -36.37
N ASP A 276 -4.38 -6.89 -36.73
CA ASP A 276 -4.91 -5.55 -36.53
C ASP A 276 -6.24 -5.37 -37.31
N THR A 277 -7.16 -4.69 -36.66
CA THR A 277 -8.46 -4.36 -37.24
C THR A 277 -8.90 -2.95 -36.79
N LYS A 278 -9.96 -2.43 -37.36
CA LYS A 278 -10.60 -1.19 -36.89
C LYS A 278 -11.88 -1.51 -36.14
N LEU A 279 -12.20 -0.72 -35.14
CA LEU A 279 -13.48 -0.83 -34.43
C LEU A 279 -14.64 -0.48 -35.35
N GLY A 280 -15.62 -1.36 -35.45
CA GLY A 280 -16.83 -1.12 -36.26
C GLY A 280 -17.80 -0.11 -35.63
N ALA A 281 -17.72 0.09 -34.31
CA ALA A 281 -18.50 1.05 -33.54
C ALA A 281 -17.67 1.61 -32.39
N SER A 282 -18.17 2.69 -31.77
CA SER A 282 -17.56 3.21 -30.55
C SER A 282 -17.88 2.29 -29.38
N HIS A 283 -16.89 1.96 -28.56
CA HIS A 283 -17.02 1.06 -27.44
C HIS A 283 -16.40 1.63 -26.17
N LYS A 284 -16.94 1.21 -25.03
CA LYS A 284 -16.34 1.49 -23.72
C LYS A 284 -15.33 0.40 -23.37
N PHE A 285 -14.19 0.80 -22.86
CA PHE A 285 -13.14 -0.08 -22.41
C PHE A 285 -12.72 0.26 -20.99
N ARG A 286 -12.40 -0.76 -20.22
CA ARG A 286 -11.69 -0.58 -18.95
C ARG A 286 -10.19 -0.52 -19.26
N LEU A 287 -9.61 0.69 -19.14
CA LEU A 287 -8.17 0.89 -19.34
C LEU A 287 -7.39 0.16 -18.27
N ILE A 288 -6.45 -0.68 -18.67
CA ILE A 288 -5.60 -1.43 -17.77
C ILE A 288 -4.26 -0.71 -17.61
N CYS A 289 -3.59 -0.43 -18.70
CA CYS A 289 -2.36 0.36 -18.69
C CYS A 289 -2.10 1.03 -20.05
N THR A 290 -1.16 1.99 -20.05
CA THR A 290 -0.50 2.45 -21.27
C THR A 290 0.86 1.79 -21.33
N ILE A 291 1.21 1.21 -22.48
CA ILE A 291 2.47 0.50 -22.66
C ILE A 291 3.61 1.51 -22.75
N THR A 292 4.63 1.34 -21.91
CA THR A 292 5.72 2.29 -21.77
C THR A 292 6.99 1.93 -22.56
N SER A 293 7.08 0.69 -23.09
CA SER A 293 8.27 0.20 -23.80
C SER A 293 7.93 -0.87 -24.83
N GLY A 294 8.88 -1.19 -25.74
CA GLY A 294 8.74 -2.23 -26.75
C GLY A 294 7.89 -1.84 -27.95
N LYS A 295 7.55 -2.84 -28.77
CA LYS A 295 6.84 -2.71 -30.07
C LYS A 295 5.51 -1.95 -30.00
N TYR A 296 4.82 -2.01 -28.86
CA TYR A 296 3.50 -1.39 -28.64
C TYR A 296 3.55 -0.18 -27.72
N LYS A 297 4.73 0.45 -27.58
CA LYS A 297 4.89 1.69 -26.77
C LYS A 297 3.86 2.73 -27.19
N GLY A 298 3.18 3.31 -26.23
CA GLY A 298 2.12 4.31 -26.41
C GLY A 298 0.71 3.70 -26.57
N CYS A 299 0.57 2.43 -26.94
CA CYS A 299 -0.73 1.78 -27.03
C CYS A 299 -1.39 1.65 -25.66
N LYS A 300 -2.71 1.77 -25.64
CA LYS A 300 -3.52 1.49 -24.45
C LYS A 300 -3.91 0.02 -24.48
N TYR A 301 -3.66 -0.68 -23.39
CA TYR A 301 -4.17 -2.03 -23.20
C TYR A 301 -5.41 -1.97 -22.33
N ALA A 302 -6.50 -2.52 -22.85
CA ALA A 302 -7.79 -2.33 -22.25
C ALA A 302 -8.72 -3.52 -22.47
N LYS A 303 -9.67 -3.68 -21.57
CA LYS A 303 -10.69 -4.72 -21.58
C LYS A 303 -12.00 -4.14 -22.09
N LEU A 304 -12.59 -4.77 -23.09
CA LEU A 304 -13.89 -4.36 -23.65
C LEU A 304 -14.99 -4.50 -22.61
N ILE A 305 -15.80 -3.46 -22.46
CA ILE A 305 -17.05 -3.46 -21.67
C ILE A 305 -18.19 -3.49 -22.69
N SER A 306 -18.87 -4.62 -22.82
CA SER A 306 -19.95 -4.83 -23.75
C SER A 306 -21.01 -5.75 -23.15
N SER A 307 -22.23 -5.69 -23.64
CA SER A 307 -23.31 -6.59 -23.27
C SER A 307 -23.32 -7.90 -24.07
N ASP A 308 -22.43 -8.02 -25.07
CA ASP A 308 -22.40 -9.16 -25.98
C ASP A 308 -21.31 -10.19 -25.63
N LYS A 309 -21.19 -11.22 -26.48
CA LYS A 309 -20.18 -12.31 -26.39
C LYS A 309 -18.72 -11.83 -26.38
N ASN A 310 -18.44 -10.58 -26.71
CA ASN A 310 -17.10 -10.02 -26.73
C ASN A 310 -16.76 -9.30 -25.41
N ASN A 311 -17.70 -9.22 -24.47
CA ASN A 311 -17.46 -8.63 -23.16
C ASN A 311 -16.24 -9.27 -22.48
N GLY A 312 -15.39 -8.42 -21.98
CA GLY A 312 -14.18 -8.87 -21.30
C GLY A 312 -13.00 -9.23 -22.18
N ARG A 313 -13.11 -9.16 -23.51
CA ARG A 313 -11.96 -9.35 -24.40
C ARG A 313 -10.93 -8.24 -24.22
N MET A 314 -9.69 -8.62 -24.41
CA MET A 314 -8.54 -7.72 -24.26
C MET A 314 -8.11 -7.16 -25.61
N TYR A 315 -7.76 -5.88 -25.63
CA TYR A 315 -7.37 -5.16 -26.82
C TYR A 315 -6.11 -4.32 -26.58
N TYR A 316 -5.22 -4.26 -27.59
CA TYR A 316 -4.35 -3.11 -27.79
C TYR A 316 -5.12 -2.07 -28.61
N ILE A 317 -5.10 -0.84 -28.14
CA ILE A 317 -5.72 0.33 -28.78
C ILE A 317 -4.57 1.26 -29.13
N TYR A 318 -4.37 1.49 -30.42
CA TYR A 318 -3.29 2.31 -30.95
C TYR A 318 -3.59 3.80 -30.87
#